data_43a118af952b38c9bc923258c73f9864
#
_entry.id   43a118af952b38c9bc923258c73f9864
#
_cell.length_a   1.000
_cell.length_b   1.000
_cell.length_c   1.000
_cell.angle_alpha   90.00
_cell.angle_beta   90.00
_cell.angle_gamma   90.00
#
_symmetry.space_group_name_H-M   'P 1'
#
loop_
_entity.id
_entity.type
_entity.pdbx_description
1 polymer ?
#
loop_
_entity_poly.entity_id
_entity_poly.type
_entity_poly.pdbx_seq_one_letter_code
_entity_poly.pdbx_strand_id
1 'polypeptide(L)'
;MPHFLMAQAVEKNTLVLGVKYYNNNNAAQHLVVSAKSKIDGKFQKIANIPFKVYITSDADKNNLIGAGITSERGEYILFIPPIAKQEWIKSATQNFVAVSATTKLYDEARGEATITKAKIKIDTADGKIITAKLLTMVDSIWKPMAGVEMVLAVKRLDGNLNISETATYTTDTAGLVTGEFKRDSLPGDTKGNLVLVANIIDNDVYGNIIAETSVPWGKPLVYTTNYNHRSLFARRGHSPIWLELLAYGIIILVWGVIIYLGFQIRNIIKLGLD
;
A
#
# COMPACT_ATOMS: atom_id res chain seq x y z
N MET A 1 5.67 63.84 -3.18
CA MET A 1 5.57 62.89 -4.29
C MET A 1 5.14 61.55 -3.74
N PRO A 2 3.96 61.03 -4.08
CA PRO A 2 3.57 59.70 -3.60
C PRO A 2 4.34 58.62 -4.39
N HIS A 3 5.11 57.81 -3.66
CA HIS A 3 5.71 56.60 -4.20
C HIS A 3 4.58 55.57 -4.44
N PHE A 4 4.24 55.34 -5.70
CA PHE A 4 3.47 54.17 -6.12
C PHE A 4 4.35 52.95 -5.93
N LEU A 5 4.10 52.15 -4.91
CA LEU A 5 4.59 50.77 -4.83
C LEU A 5 3.90 50.01 -5.94
N MET A 6 4.58 49.75 -7.04
CA MET A 6 4.20 48.72 -8.01
C MET A 6 4.28 47.40 -7.28
N ALA A 7 3.12 46.81 -6.97
CA ALA A 7 3.08 45.38 -6.56
C ALA A 7 3.58 44.57 -7.73
N GLN A 8 4.78 44.02 -7.61
CA GLN A 8 5.29 43.01 -8.53
C GLN A 8 4.34 41.81 -8.51
N ALA A 9 3.70 41.53 -9.63
CA ALA A 9 2.91 40.31 -9.79
C ALA A 9 3.86 39.11 -9.58
N VAL A 10 3.61 38.33 -8.55
CA VAL A 10 4.33 37.08 -8.31
C VAL A 10 4.04 36.16 -9.48
N GLU A 11 5.05 35.82 -10.26
CA GLU A 11 4.93 34.87 -11.35
C GLU A 11 4.55 33.51 -10.77
N LYS A 12 3.37 33.00 -11.18
CA LYS A 12 2.86 31.74 -10.68
C LYS A 12 3.44 30.56 -11.45
N ASN A 13 3.68 29.48 -10.75
CA ASN A 13 4.15 28.25 -11.37
C ASN A 13 3.00 27.49 -12.02
N THR A 14 3.29 26.83 -13.15
CA THR A 14 2.33 25.93 -13.81
C THR A 14 2.11 24.70 -12.97
N LEU A 15 0.85 24.40 -12.66
CA LEU A 15 0.42 23.19 -11.96
C LEU A 15 -0.10 22.17 -12.98
N VAL A 16 0.26 20.89 -12.79
CA VAL A 16 -0.27 19.76 -13.56
C VAL A 16 -1.01 18.83 -12.62
N LEU A 17 -2.30 18.63 -12.89
CA LEU A 17 -3.11 17.62 -12.19
C LEU A 17 -3.13 16.33 -13.01
N GLY A 18 -2.88 15.20 -12.34
CA GLY A 18 -3.07 13.87 -12.88
C GLY A 18 -4.21 13.16 -12.18
N VAL A 19 -5.02 12.42 -12.91
CA VAL A 19 -6.08 11.57 -12.38
C VAL A 19 -5.81 10.14 -12.82
N LYS A 20 -5.72 9.20 -11.86
CA LYS A 20 -5.59 7.77 -12.13
C LYS A 20 -6.77 7.03 -11.50
N TYR A 21 -7.36 6.12 -12.24
CA TYR A 21 -8.46 5.28 -11.78
C TYR A 21 -7.94 3.93 -11.31
N TYR A 22 -8.51 3.43 -10.20
CA TYR A 22 -8.25 2.13 -9.62
C TYR A 22 -9.54 1.37 -9.35
N ASN A 23 -9.57 0.10 -9.70
CA ASN A 23 -10.66 -0.82 -9.41
C ASN A 23 -10.11 -2.08 -8.74
N ASN A 24 -10.38 -2.23 -7.44
CA ASN A 24 -9.92 -3.36 -6.64
C ASN A 24 -11.04 -4.39 -6.48
N ASN A 25 -10.80 -5.62 -6.92
CA ASN A 25 -11.71 -6.76 -6.80
C ASN A 25 -13.11 -6.51 -7.39
N ASN A 26 -13.20 -5.66 -8.42
CA ASN A 26 -14.45 -5.23 -9.05
C ASN A 26 -15.47 -4.60 -8.07
N ALA A 27 -15.04 -4.19 -6.89
CA ALA A 27 -15.88 -3.66 -5.81
C ALA A 27 -15.45 -2.28 -5.32
N ALA A 28 -14.18 -2.09 -4.99
CA ALA A 28 -13.65 -0.84 -4.46
C ALA A 28 -13.04 0.00 -5.58
N GLN A 29 -13.75 1.06 -5.97
CA GLN A 29 -13.32 1.99 -7.01
C GLN A 29 -12.88 3.29 -6.38
N HIS A 30 -11.70 3.79 -6.78
CA HIS A 30 -11.19 5.06 -6.31
C HIS A 30 -10.34 5.75 -7.38
N LEU A 31 -10.18 7.04 -7.21
CA LEU A 31 -9.31 7.88 -8.01
C LEU A 31 -8.11 8.31 -7.18
N VAL A 32 -6.95 8.35 -7.79
CA VAL A 32 -5.77 8.99 -7.22
C VAL A 32 -5.54 10.28 -7.99
N VAL A 33 -5.76 11.41 -7.32
CA VAL A 33 -5.47 12.73 -7.86
C VAL A 33 -4.07 13.13 -7.43
N SER A 34 -3.21 13.49 -8.37
CA SER A 34 -1.84 13.92 -8.11
C SER A 34 -1.61 15.33 -8.62
N ALA A 35 -0.89 16.14 -7.84
CA ALA A 35 -0.47 17.49 -8.23
C ALA A 35 1.05 17.55 -8.40
N LYS A 36 1.51 18.07 -9.54
CA LYS A 36 2.93 18.23 -9.85
C LYS A 36 3.17 19.61 -10.46
N SER A 37 4.35 20.17 -10.21
CA SER A 37 4.82 21.39 -10.89
C SER A 37 6.26 21.21 -11.34
N LYS A 38 6.64 21.89 -12.39
CA LYS A 38 8.01 21.89 -12.89
C LYS A 38 8.81 22.96 -12.15
N ILE A 39 9.68 22.54 -11.25
CA ILE A 39 10.57 23.41 -10.48
C ILE A 39 12.00 23.04 -10.86
N ASP A 40 12.80 24.02 -11.24
CA ASP A 40 14.18 23.82 -11.71
C ASP A 40 14.33 22.75 -12.80
N GLY A 41 13.38 22.75 -13.75
CA GLY A 41 13.40 21.81 -14.87
C GLY A 41 12.90 20.39 -14.55
N LYS A 42 12.60 20.05 -13.28
CA LYS A 42 12.15 18.72 -12.84
C LYS A 42 10.71 18.78 -12.30
N PHE A 43 9.91 17.75 -12.61
CA PHE A 43 8.60 17.61 -12.01
C PHE A 43 8.71 17.19 -10.53
N GLN A 44 8.17 18.02 -9.65
CA GLN A 44 8.06 17.77 -8.22
C GLN A 44 6.60 17.62 -7.82
N LYS A 45 6.33 16.74 -6.87
CA LYS A 45 5.01 16.56 -6.27
C LYS A 45 4.69 17.74 -5.35
N ILE A 46 3.49 18.30 -5.46
CA ILE A 46 3.08 19.50 -4.71
C ILE A 46 1.99 19.15 -3.71
N ALA A 47 2.28 19.46 -2.45
CA ALA A 47 1.34 19.29 -1.33
C ALA A 47 0.37 20.47 -1.21
N ASN A 48 -0.70 20.26 -0.47
CA ASN A 48 -1.67 21.29 -0.06
C ASN A 48 -2.38 21.99 -1.24
N ILE A 49 -2.56 21.32 -2.36
CA ILE A 49 -3.34 21.83 -3.49
C ILE A 49 -4.81 21.41 -3.29
N PRO A 50 -5.73 22.37 -3.12
CA PRO A 50 -7.16 22.10 -3.09
C PRO A 50 -7.67 21.80 -4.50
N PHE A 51 -8.50 20.77 -4.63
CA PHE A 51 -9.09 20.37 -5.90
C PHE A 51 -10.52 19.87 -5.72
N LYS A 52 -11.27 19.83 -6.81
CA LYS A 52 -12.59 19.21 -6.93
C LYS A 52 -12.56 18.17 -8.03
N VAL A 53 -13.31 17.10 -7.87
CA VAL A 53 -13.42 16.04 -8.88
C VAL A 53 -14.86 15.89 -9.31
N TYR A 54 -15.05 15.85 -10.62
CA TYR A 54 -16.34 15.71 -11.27
C TYR A 54 -16.36 14.43 -12.09
N ILE A 55 -17.56 13.83 -12.22
CA ILE A 55 -17.82 12.76 -13.17
C ILE A 55 -18.47 13.36 -14.41
N THR A 56 -18.12 12.87 -15.59
CA THR A 56 -18.60 13.33 -16.91
C THR A 56 -18.07 14.71 -17.30
N SER A 57 -18.33 15.76 -16.53
CA SER A 57 -17.92 17.14 -16.85
C SER A 57 -17.97 18.02 -15.60
N ASP A 58 -17.09 19.00 -15.53
CA ASP A 58 -17.03 20.05 -14.50
C ASP A 58 -17.99 21.23 -14.76
N ALA A 59 -18.66 21.25 -15.93
CA ALA A 59 -19.63 22.29 -16.27
C ALA A 59 -20.90 22.24 -15.41
N ASP A 60 -21.29 21.07 -14.92
CA ASP A 60 -22.44 20.89 -14.04
C ASP A 60 -21.99 20.58 -12.60
N LYS A 61 -22.42 21.41 -11.66
CA LYS A 61 -22.13 21.24 -10.24
C LYS A 61 -22.69 19.93 -9.64
N ASN A 62 -23.75 19.38 -10.26
CA ASN A 62 -24.35 18.10 -9.84
C ASN A 62 -23.41 16.92 -10.10
N ASN A 63 -22.45 17.07 -11.00
CA ASN A 63 -21.45 16.06 -11.30
C ASN A 63 -20.29 16.02 -10.31
N LEU A 64 -20.29 16.87 -9.29
CA LEU A 64 -19.27 16.87 -8.25
C LEU A 64 -19.34 15.58 -7.42
N ILE A 65 -18.29 14.78 -7.48
CA ILE A 65 -18.19 13.52 -6.72
C ILE A 65 -17.33 13.63 -5.47
N GLY A 66 -16.49 14.67 -5.38
CA GLY A 66 -15.69 14.92 -4.19
C GLY A 66 -14.74 16.09 -4.34
N ALA A 67 -14.17 16.47 -3.21
CA ALA A 67 -13.14 17.49 -3.11
C ALA A 67 -12.09 17.05 -2.08
N GLY A 68 -10.88 17.56 -2.20
CA GLY A 68 -9.80 17.24 -1.29
C GLY A 68 -8.63 18.21 -1.38
N ILE A 69 -7.61 17.91 -0.62
CA ILE A 69 -6.33 18.64 -0.61
C ILE A 69 -5.23 17.58 -0.74
N THR A 70 -4.26 17.79 -1.62
CA THR A 70 -3.15 16.86 -1.80
C THR A 70 -2.28 16.76 -0.54
N SER A 71 -1.89 15.54 -0.17
CA SER A 71 -1.02 15.22 0.95
C SER A 71 0.41 15.72 0.74
N GLU A 72 1.31 15.51 1.70
CA GLU A 72 2.74 15.78 1.57
C GLU A 72 3.38 15.04 0.39
N ARG A 73 2.79 13.92 -0.04
CA ARG A 73 3.22 13.19 -1.24
C ARG A 73 2.67 13.77 -2.54
N GLY A 74 1.92 14.88 -2.48
CA GLY A 74 1.27 15.50 -3.63
C GLY A 74 0.16 14.62 -4.23
N GLU A 75 -0.46 13.75 -3.45
CA GLU A 75 -1.49 12.80 -3.89
C GLU A 75 -2.67 12.79 -2.92
N TYR A 76 -3.85 12.46 -3.43
CA TYR A 76 -5.05 12.24 -2.65
C TYR A 76 -5.85 11.07 -3.21
N ILE A 77 -6.36 10.20 -2.35
CA ILE A 77 -7.19 9.07 -2.73
C ILE A 77 -8.66 9.43 -2.50
N LEU A 78 -9.44 9.45 -3.56
CA LEU A 78 -10.87 9.72 -3.53
C LEU A 78 -11.65 8.45 -3.89
N PHE A 79 -12.35 7.87 -2.94
CA PHE A 79 -13.28 6.78 -3.24
C PHE A 79 -14.50 7.31 -3.98
N ILE A 80 -14.93 6.60 -5.04
CA ILE A 80 -16.11 7.00 -5.82
C ILE A 80 -17.35 6.81 -4.94
N PRO A 81 -18.08 7.89 -4.61
CA PRO A 81 -19.20 7.81 -3.69
C PRO A 81 -20.40 7.12 -4.34
N PRO A 82 -21.30 6.52 -3.53
CA PRO A 82 -22.51 5.86 -4.04
C PRO A 82 -23.42 6.77 -4.89
N ILE A 83 -23.42 8.08 -4.65
CA ILE A 83 -24.18 9.06 -5.42
C ILE A 83 -23.74 9.12 -6.89
N ALA A 84 -22.46 8.88 -7.16
CA ALA A 84 -21.94 8.81 -8.52
C ALA A 84 -22.33 7.51 -9.25
N LYS A 85 -22.94 6.53 -8.55
CA LYS A 85 -23.30 5.24 -9.11
C LYS A 85 -24.34 5.36 -10.24
N GLN A 86 -25.24 6.31 -10.16
CA GLN A 86 -26.25 6.54 -11.20
C GLN A 86 -25.59 6.99 -12.51
N GLU A 87 -24.67 7.97 -12.46
CA GLU A 87 -23.91 8.40 -13.61
C GLU A 87 -22.96 7.31 -14.11
N TRP A 88 -22.34 6.60 -13.18
CA TRP A 88 -21.50 5.43 -13.49
C TRP A 88 -22.24 4.35 -14.27
N ILE A 89 -23.54 4.12 -14.02
CA ILE A 89 -24.30 3.07 -14.70
C ILE A 89 -24.70 3.49 -16.13
N LYS A 90 -24.91 4.77 -16.39
CA LYS A 90 -25.48 5.28 -17.65
C LYS A 90 -24.60 4.99 -18.88
N SER A 91 -23.28 4.96 -18.75
CA SER A 91 -22.37 4.81 -19.88
C SER A 91 -21.31 3.72 -19.63
N ALA A 92 -20.87 3.06 -20.70
CA ALA A 92 -19.75 2.12 -20.68
C ALA A 92 -18.42 2.82 -20.37
N THR A 93 -18.28 4.08 -20.81
CA THR A 93 -17.09 4.90 -20.60
C THR A 93 -17.45 6.10 -19.73
N GLN A 94 -16.57 6.44 -18.79
CA GLN A 94 -16.75 7.58 -17.89
C GLN A 94 -15.52 8.48 -17.92
N ASN A 95 -15.79 9.79 -17.94
CA ASN A 95 -14.74 10.80 -17.81
C ASN A 95 -14.71 11.33 -16.37
N PHE A 96 -13.54 11.38 -15.78
CA PHE A 96 -13.27 12.00 -14.49
C PHE A 96 -12.43 13.24 -14.70
N VAL A 97 -12.90 14.36 -14.16
CA VAL A 97 -12.25 15.66 -14.29
C VAL A 97 -11.87 16.19 -12.92
N ALA A 98 -10.60 16.41 -12.68
CA ALA A 98 -10.09 17.08 -11.48
C ALA A 98 -9.74 18.53 -11.83
N VAL A 99 -10.23 19.49 -11.05
CA VAL A 99 -9.97 20.92 -11.23
C VAL A 99 -9.45 21.51 -9.94
N SER A 100 -8.34 22.23 -9.98
CA SER A 100 -7.86 23.07 -8.89
C SER A 100 -8.06 24.54 -9.21
N ALA A 101 -8.47 25.32 -8.20
CA ALA A 101 -8.53 26.76 -8.32
C ALA A 101 -7.12 27.38 -8.25
N THR A 102 -6.98 28.56 -8.82
CA THR A 102 -5.77 29.37 -8.69
C THR A 102 -5.42 29.59 -7.23
N THR A 103 -4.16 29.36 -6.87
CA THR A 103 -3.60 29.64 -5.54
C THR A 103 -2.64 30.85 -5.60
N LYS A 104 -2.01 31.17 -4.47
CA LYS A 104 -0.99 32.24 -4.43
C LYS A 104 0.24 31.91 -5.29
N LEU A 105 0.60 30.63 -5.38
CA LEU A 105 1.86 30.16 -5.99
C LEU A 105 1.64 29.43 -7.32
N TYR A 106 0.42 28.95 -7.59
CA TYR A 106 0.11 28.12 -8.74
C TYR A 106 -1.14 28.62 -9.47
N ASP A 107 -1.14 28.51 -10.79
CA ASP A 107 -2.32 28.73 -11.61
C ASP A 107 -3.35 27.61 -11.44
N GLU A 108 -4.56 27.85 -11.93
CA GLU A 108 -5.57 26.80 -12.03
C GLU A 108 -5.04 25.65 -12.89
N ALA A 109 -5.44 24.44 -12.55
CA ALA A 109 -5.07 23.26 -13.31
C ALA A 109 -6.26 22.33 -13.47
N ARG A 110 -6.26 21.62 -14.60
CA ARG A 110 -7.25 20.61 -14.95
C ARG A 110 -6.54 19.31 -15.31
N GLY A 111 -7.04 18.19 -14.80
CA GLY A 111 -6.61 16.85 -15.16
C GLY A 111 -7.81 15.98 -15.47
N GLU A 112 -7.69 15.11 -16.46
CA GLU A 112 -8.77 14.24 -16.91
C GLU A 112 -8.31 12.78 -16.99
N ALA A 113 -9.25 11.85 -16.81
CA ALA A 113 -9.08 10.43 -17.07
C ALA A 113 -10.38 9.85 -17.62
N THR A 114 -10.32 9.35 -18.85
CA THR A 114 -11.46 8.68 -19.51
C THR A 114 -11.28 7.18 -19.38
N ILE A 115 -12.21 6.50 -18.72
CA ILE A 115 -12.10 5.09 -18.33
C ILE A 115 -13.27 4.30 -18.90
N THR A 116 -12.96 3.24 -19.63
CA THR A 116 -13.95 2.22 -20.02
C THR A 116 -14.05 1.17 -18.92
N LYS A 117 -15.28 0.84 -18.52
CA LYS A 117 -15.52 -0.12 -17.46
C LYS A 117 -15.01 -1.50 -17.83
N ALA A 118 -14.18 -2.06 -16.99
CA ALA A 118 -13.68 -3.42 -17.14
C ALA A 118 -13.62 -4.15 -15.80
N LYS A 119 -13.64 -5.47 -15.86
CA LYS A 119 -13.49 -6.36 -14.71
C LYS A 119 -12.67 -7.58 -15.06
N ILE A 120 -11.91 -8.07 -14.11
CA ILE A 120 -11.14 -9.29 -14.22
C ILE A 120 -11.84 -10.37 -13.38
N LYS A 121 -11.96 -11.59 -13.93
CA LYS A 121 -12.31 -12.79 -13.21
C LYS A 121 -11.11 -13.73 -13.21
N ILE A 122 -10.80 -14.30 -12.05
CA ILE A 122 -9.72 -15.27 -11.90
C ILE A 122 -10.36 -16.62 -11.61
N ASP A 123 -9.96 -17.63 -12.38
CA ASP A 123 -10.31 -19.03 -12.18
C ASP A 123 -9.01 -19.86 -12.06
N THR A 124 -9.07 -20.98 -11.37
CA THR A 124 -7.94 -21.89 -11.19
C THR A 124 -8.34 -23.31 -11.55
N ALA A 125 -7.42 -24.03 -12.15
CA ALA A 125 -7.60 -25.44 -12.52
C ALA A 125 -6.53 -26.32 -11.88
N ASP A 126 -6.73 -27.65 -11.98
CA ASP A 126 -5.75 -28.63 -11.56
C ASP A 126 -4.39 -28.39 -12.23
N GLY A 127 -3.30 -28.83 -11.56
CA GLY A 127 -1.95 -28.55 -12.04
C GLY A 127 -1.45 -27.13 -11.75
N LYS A 128 -2.12 -26.38 -10.85
CA LYS A 128 -1.78 -24.99 -10.48
C LYS A 128 -1.82 -24.03 -11.68
N ILE A 129 -2.80 -24.22 -12.55
CA ILE A 129 -3.05 -23.34 -13.70
C ILE A 129 -3.95 -22.18 -13.25
N ILE A 130 -3.55 -20.96 -13.59
CA ILE A 130 -4.31 -19.73 -13.33
C ILE A 130 -4.83 -19.23 -14.66
N THR A 131 -6.13 -18.99 -14.73
CA THR A 131 -6.77 -18.35 -15.88
C THR A 131 -7.44 -17.08 -15.44
N ALA A 132 -7.07 -15.94 -16.04
CA ALA A 132 -7.72 -14.67 -15.80
C ALA A 132 -8.44 -14.19 -17.04
N LYS A 133 -9.69 -13.76 -16.89
CA LYS A 133 -10.55 -13.28 -17.98
C LYS A 133 -10.85 -11.82 -17.82
N LEU A 134 -10.50 -11.04 -18.84
CA LEU A 134 -10.85 -9.62 -18.94
C LEU A 134 -12.19 -9.48 -19.65
N LEU A 135 -13.10 -8.77 -19.02
CA LEU A 135 -14.39 -8.38 -19.58
C LEU A 135 -14.51 -6.87 -19.54
N THR A 136 -14.86 -6.27 -20.68
CA THR A 136 -15.13 -4.84 -20.81
C THR A 136 -16.60 -4.61 -21.11
N MET A 137 -17.12 -3.46 -20.73
CA MET A 137 -18.49 -3.08 -21.02
C MET A 137 -18.58 -2.44 -22.42
N VAL A 138 -19.38 -3.06 -23.28
CA VAL A 138 -19.68 -2.53 -24.62
C VAL A 138 -21.20 -2.63 -24.78
N ASP A 139 -21.87 -1.52 -25.08
CA ASP A 139 -23.32 -1.45 -25.28
C ASP A 139 -24.10 -2.09 -24.09
N SER A 140 -23.68 -1.78 -22.85
CA SER A 140 -24.26 -2.31 -21.61
C SER A 140 -24.10 -3.83 -21.41
N ILE A 141 -23.31 -4.51 -22.24
CA ILE A 141 -23.04 -5.94 -22.16
C ILE A 141 -21.55 -6.16 -21.86
N TRP A 142 -21.26 -7.12 -20.99
CA TRP A 142 -19.89 -7.54 -20.70
C TRP A 142 -19.35 -8.44 -21.81
N LYS A 143 -18.40 -7.95 -22.60
CA LYS A 143 -17.75 -8.69 -23.66
C LYS A 143 -16.27 -8.97 -23.33
N PRO A 144 -15.71 -10.12 -23.76
CA PRO A 144 -14.30 -10.39 -23.62
C PRO A 144 -13.47 -9.40 -24.45
N MET A 145 -12.27 -9.03 -23.94
CA MET A 145 -11.38 -8.10 -24.63
C MET A 145 -10.00 -8.72 -24.84
N ALA A 146 -9.59 -8.76 -26.11
CA ALA A 146 -8.27 -9.23 -26.53
C ALA A 146 -7.21 -8.11 -26.56
N GLY A 147 -5.94 -8.50 -26.58
CA GLY A 147 -4.82 -7.60 -26.82
C GLY A 147 -4.43 -6.71 -25.64
N VAL A 148 -4.92 -7.01 -24.42
CA VAL A 148 -4.61 -6.23 -23.22
C VAL A 148 -3.56 -6.95 -22.39
N GLU A 149 -2.52 -6.22 -22.00
CA GLU A 149 -1.47 -6.75 -21.11
C GLU A 149 -1.98 -6.90 -19.68
N MET A 150 -1.68 -8.03 -19.08
CA MET A 150 -2.06 -8.40 -17.72
C MET A 150 -0.90 -9.08 -17.01
N VAL A 151 -0.70 -8.78 -15.74
CA VAL A 151 0.27 -9.44 -14.87
C VAL A 151 -0.44 -10.47 -14.00
N LEU A 152 0.07 -11.71 -13.98
CA LEU A 152 -0.35 -12.75 -13.06
C LEU A 152 0.71 -12.90 -11.97
N ALA A 153 0.30 -12.78 -10.71
CA ALA A 153 1.23 -12.73 -9.59
C ALA A 153 0.64 -13.30 -8.29
N VAL A 154 1.48 -13.47 -7.30
CA VAL A 154 1.11 -13.75 -5.90
C VAL A 154 1.37 -12.51 -5.08
N LYS A 155 0.40 -12.09 -4.29
CA LYS A 155 0.51 -10.96 -3.37
C LYS A 155 1.49 -11.28 -2.25
N ARG A 156 2.46 -10.41 -2.01
CA ARG A 156 3.44 -10.49 -0.92
C ARG A 156 3.44 -9.17 -0.13
N LEU A 157 4.17 -9.13 0.98
CA LEU A 157 4.23 -7.94 1.85
C LEU A 157 4.77 -6.70 1.13
N ASP A 158 5.83 -6.87 0.34
CA ASP A 158 6.53 -5.77 -0.33
C ASP A 158 6.16 -5.61 -1.80
N GLY A 159 5.08 -6.27 -2.26
CA GLY A 159 4.64 -6.19 -3.65
C GLY A 159 4.14 -7.51 -4.21
N ASN A 160 3.99 -7.58 -5.51
CA ASN A 160 3.51 -8.77 -6.20
C ASN A 160 4.68 -9.56 -6.78
N LEU A 161 4.69 -10.88 -6.55
CA LEU A 161 5.66 -11.81 -7.12
C LEU A 161 5.02 -12.51 -8.32
N ASN A 162 5.61 -12.37 -9.51
CA ASN A 162 5.12 -13.06 -10.71
C ASN A 162 5.06 -14.57 -10.53
N ILE A 163 4.03 -15.19 -11.08
CA ILE A 163 3.79 -16.65 -10.96
C ILE A 163 4.85 -17.51 -11.67
N SER A 164 5.54 -16.94 -12.66
CA SER A 164 6.59 -17.58 -13.46
C SER A 164 7.67 -16.56 -13.86
N GLU A 165 8.53 -16.93 -14.79
CA GLU A 165 9.52 -16.03 -15.42
C GLU A 165 8.87 -14.96 -16.32
N THR A 166 7.64 -15.25 -16.82
CA THR A 166 6.89 -14.32 -17.68
C THR A 166 6.39 -13.14 -16.87
N ALA A 167 6.80 -11.94 -17.25
CA ALA A 167 6.44 -10.72 -16.55
C ALA A 167 5.00 -10.28 -16.85
N THR A 168 4.58 -10.34 -18.12
CA THR A 168 3.26 -9.92 -18.61
C THR A 168 2.68 -10.96 -19.56
N TYR A 169 1.37 -11.05 -19.60
CA TYR A 169 0.59 -11.90 -20.48
C TYR A 169 -0.36 -11.02 -21.29
N THR A 170 -0.62 -11.38 -22.55
CA THR A 170 -1.59 -10.66 -23.37
C THR A 170 -2.87 -11.46 -23.50
N THR A 171 -4.04 -10.82 -23.33
CA THR A 171 -5.34 -11.48 -23.49
C THR A 171 -5.57 -11.94 -24.92
N ASP A 172 -6.07 -13.17 -25.07
CA ASP A 172 -6.46 -13.75 -26.35
C ASP A 172 -7.83 -13.24 -26.87
N THR A 173 -8.32 -13.77 -27.98
CA THR A 173 -9.62 -13.42 -28.56
C THR A 173 -10.83 -13.67 -27.66
N ALA A 174 -10.71 -14.58 -26.70
CA ALA A 174 -11.70 -14.87 -25.67
C ALA A 174 -11.51 -14.01 -24.40
N GLY A 175 -10.55 -13.06 -24.45
CA GLY A 175 -10.20 -12.21 -23.31
C GLY A 175 -9.47 -12.96 -22.19
N LEU A 176 -8.88 -14.11 -22.49
CA LEU A 176 -8.24 -14.98 -21.51
C LEU A 176 -6.71 -14.82 -21.52
N VAL A 177 -6.12 -14.89 -20.36
CA VAL A 177 -4.71 -15.18 -20.14
C VAL A 177 -4.60 -16.42 -19.28
N THR A 178 -3.65 -17.30 -19.60
CA THR A 178 -3.40 -18.52 -18.83
C THR A 178 -1.93 -18.59 -18.48
N GLY A 179 -1.63 -18.89 -17.22
CA GLY A 179 -0.28 -19.06 -16.72
C GLY A 179 -0.18 -20.22 -15.74
N GLU A 180 0.93 -20.93 -15.80
CA GLU A 180 1.26 -21.98 -14.85
C GLU A 180 2.00 -21.38 -13.65
N PHE A 181 1.58 -21.74 -12.45
CA PHE A 181 2.25 -21.32 -11.22
C PHE A 181 3.51 -22.17 -11.00
N LYS A 182 4.68 -21.59 -11.30
CA LYS A 182 5.99 -22.27 -11.22
C LYS A 182 6.78 -21.94 -9.96
N ARG A 183 6.16 -21.39 -8.94
CA ARG A 183 6.83 -21.03 -7.68
C ARG A 183 6.57 -22.11 -6.63
N ASP A 184 7.58 -22.93 -6.36
CA ASP A 184 7.50 -23.95 -5.34
C ASP A 184 7.80 -23.39 -3.95
N SER A 185 7.18 -24.00 -2.93
CA SER A 185 7.51 -23.76 -1.53
C SER A 185 7.29 -22.35 -1.00
N LEU A 186 6.38 -21.57 -1.61
CA LEU A 186 6.02 -20.25 -1.06
C LEU A 186 5.28 -20.42 0.27
N PRO A 187 5.66 -19.64 1.31
CA PRO A 187 4.90 -19.60 2.56
C PRO A 187 3.55 -18.93 2.31
N GLY A 188 2.49 -19.58 2.73
CA GLY A 188 1.13 -19.07 2.73
C GLY A 188 0.73 -18.50 4.10
N ASP A 189 -0.58 -18.42 4.34
CA ASP A 189 -1.13 -18.16 5.66
C ASP A 189 -1.01 -19.40 6.58
N THR A 190 -1.65 -19.37 7.75
CA THR A 190 -1.66 -20.52 8.69
C THR A 190 -2.31 -21.78 8.10
N LYS A 191 -3.13 -21.65 7.05
CA LYS A 191 -3.76 -22.76 6.31
C LYS A 191 -3.03 -23.09 4.99
N GLY A 192 -1.98 -22.34 4.66
CA GLY A 192 -1.24 -22.49 3.41
C GLY A 192 -1.88 -21.78 2.22
N ASN A 193 -2.80 -20.83 2.43
CA ASN A 193 -3.36 -20.09 1.32
C ASN A 193 -2.40 -19.03 0.81
N LEU A 194 -2.37 -18.88 -0.52
CA LEU A 194 -1.75 -17.77 -1.23
C LEU A 194 -2.84 -16.90 -1.86
N VAL A 195 -2.62 -15.60 -1.91
CA VAL A 195 -3.48 -14.68 -2.64
C VAL A 195 -2.91 -14.49 -4.03
N LEU A 196 -3.60 -15.03 -5.04
CA LEU A 196 -3.29 -14.80 -6.45
C LEU A 196 -3.85 -13.44 -6.87
N VAL A 197 -3.12 -12.76 -7.73
CA VAL A 197 -3.44 -11.43 -8.25
C VAL A 197 -3.37 -11.47 -9.76
N ALA A 198 -4.42 -10.97 -10.41
CA ALA A 198 -4.39 -10.59 -11.82
C ALA A 198 -4.59 -9.07 -11.90
N ASN A 199 -3.66 -8.34 -12.50
CA ASN A 199 -3.73 -6.90 -12.58
C ASN A 199 -3.40 -6.35 -13.95
N ILE A 200 -4.08 -5.26 -14.30
CA ILE A 200 -3.78 -4.36 -15.40
C ILE A 200 -3.24 -3.09 -14.76
N ILE A 201 -2.08 -2.61 -15.22
CA ILE A 201 -1.37 -1.48 -14.61
C ILE A 201 -1.25 -0.35 -15.63
N ASP A 202 -1.61 0.86 -15.22
CA ASP A 202 -1.44 2.11 -15.99
C ASP A 202 -1.93 2.02 -17.45
N ASN A 203 -3.07 1.31 -17.65
CA ASN A 203 -3.67 1.21 -18.97
C ASN A 203 -4.51 2.46 -19.25
N ASP A 204 -4.31 3.07 -20.43
CA ASP A 204 -4.96 4.33 -20.82
C ASP A 204 -6.48 4.21 -20.95
N VAL A 205 -7.00 3.01 -21.25
CA VAL A 205 -8.43 2.76 -21.48
C VAL A 205 -9.14 2.30 -20.18
N TYR A 206 -8.48 1.47 -19.39
CA TYR A 206 -9.09 0.79 -18.22
C TYR A 206 -8.57 1.30 -16.89
N GLY A 207 -7.49 2.07 -16.88
CA GLY A 207 -6.78 2.47 -15.68
C GLY A 207 -6.07 1.29 -15.01
N ASN A 208 -6.15 1.22 -13.70
CA ASN A 208 -5.57 0.16 -12.89
C ASN A 208 -6.67 -0.77 -12.38
N ILE A 209 -6.64 -2.04 -12.77
CA ILE A 209 -7.61 -3.03 -12.32
C ILE A 209 -6.88 -4.18 -11.64
N ILE A 210 -7.31 -4.54 -10.44
CA ILE A 210 -6.75 -5.62 -9.65
C ILE A 210 -7.90 -6.57 -9.26
N ALA A 211 -7.71 -7.85 -9.54
CA ALA A 211 -8.54 -8.92 -9.01
C ALA A 211 -7.69 -9.87 -8.18
N GLU A 212 -8.23 -10.33 -7.06
CA GLU A 212 -7.54 -11.21 -6.12
C GLU A 212 -8.41 -12.45 -5.83
N THR A 213 -7.76 -13.60 -5.71
CA THR A 213 -8.40 -14.84 -5.25
C THR A 213 -7.47 -15.62 -4.34
N SER A 214 -8.02 -16.36 -3.39
CA SER A 214 -7.22 -17.15 -2.44
C SER A 214 -7.22 -18.63 -2.83
N VAL A 215 -6.03 -19.25 -2.83
CA VAL A 215 -5.85 -20.67 -3.21
C VAL A 215 -4.91 -21.39 -2.22
N PRO A 216 -5.13 -22.68 -1.90
CA PRO A 216 -4.34 -23.43 -0.93
C PRO A 216 -3.06 -24.02 -1.56
N TRP A 217 -2.25 -23.19 -2.23
CA TRP A 217 -1.05 -23.64 -2.95
C TRP A 217 0.27 -23.36 -2.24
N GLY A 218 0.21 -22.68 -1.10
CA GLY A 218 1.36 -22.37 -0.28
C GLY A 218 1.64 -23.40 0.81
N LYS A 219 2.80 -23.27 1.45
CA LYS A 219 3.11 -24.00 2.67
C LYS A 219 2.50 -23.28 3.87
N PRO A 220 1.79 -23.98 4.78
CA PRO A 220 1.30 -23.37 6.02
C PRO A 220 2.44 -22.74 6.82
N LEU A 221 2.28 -21.50 7.22
CA LEU A 221 3.24 -20.80 8.04
C LEU A 221 2.78 -20.85 9.50
N VAL A 222 3.44 -21.69 10.31
CA VAL A 222 3.25 -21.69 11.76
C VAL A 222 4.18 -20.64 12.36
N TYR A 223 3.63 -19.54 12.80
CA TYR A 223 4.38 -18.52 13.52
C TYR A 223 4.66 -19.01 14.94
N THR A 224 5.82 -19.58 15.16
CA THR A 224 6.35 -19.77 16.51
C THR A 224 7.06 -18.47 16.92
N THR A 225 6.43 -17.69 17.76
CA THR A 225 7.06 -16.50 18.33
C THR A 225 8.12 -16.94 19.32
N ASN A 226 9.35 -17.04 18.87
CA ASN A 226 10.51 -17.31 19.74
C ASN A 226 10.94 -16.05 20.53
N TYR A 227 9.99 -15.24 20.97
CA TYR A 227 10.30 -14.07 21.82
C TYR A 227 11.03 -14.49 23.09
N ASN A 228 10.77 -15.69 23.63
CA ASN A 228 11.44 -16.23 24.80
C ASN A 228 12.93 -16.59 24.52
N HIS A 229 13.31 -16.90 23.30
CA HIS A 229 14.70 -17.20 22.93
C HIS A 229 15.52 -15.95 22.59
N ARG A 230 14.87 -14.80 22.39
CA ARG A 230 15.53 -13.50 22.14
C ARG A 230 15.56 -12.58 23.35
N SER A 231 14.98 -12.98 24.49
CA SER A 231 15.15 -12.21 25.72
C SER A 231 16.59 -12.32 26.16
N LEU A 232 17.28 -11.18 26.28
CA LEU A 232 18.54 -11.05 26.97
C LEU A 232 18.47 -11.83 28.28
N PHE A 233 19.60 -12.36 28.76
CA PHE A 233 19.77 -13.20 29.98
C PHE A 233 19.12 -12.65 31.26
N ALA A 234 18.31 -11.60 31.17
CA ALA A 234 17.66 -10.92 32.28
C ALA A 234 16.43 -11.67 32.84
N ARG A 235 15.94 -12.74 32.22
CA ARG A 235 14.75 -13.46 32.64
C ARG A 235 15.17 -14.76 33.34
N ARG A 236 14.65 -14.98 34.56
CA ARG A 236 14.91 -16.18 35.35
C ARG A 236 14.62 -17.45 34.51
N GLY A 237 15.58 -18.38 34.48
CA GLY A 237 15.49 -19.61 33.71
C GLY A 237 15.91 -19.54 32.25
N HIS A 238 16.40 -18.38 31.74
CA HIS A 238 16.95 -18.23 30.41
C HIS A 238 18.45 -17.92 30.39
N SER A 239 19.05 -17.63 31.53
CA SER A 239 20.49 -17.50 31.66
C SER A 239 21.17 -18.88 31.67
N PRO A 240 22.37 -19.03 31.14
CA PRO A 240 23.17 -20.23 31.33
C PRO A 240 23.39 -20.51 32.82
N ILE A 241 23.24 -21.75 33.23
CA ILE A 241 23.33 -22.16 34.66
C ILE A 241 24.63 -21.70 35.32
N TRP A 242 25.75 -21.73 34.60
CA TRP A 242 27.04 -21.26 35.11
C TRP A 242 27.03 -19.76 35.46
N LEU A 243 26.29 -18.93 34.73
CA LEU A 243 26.16 -17.50 34.99
C LEU A 243 25.30 -17.22 36.22
N GLU A 244 24.23 -17.99 36.41
CA GLU A 244 23.40 -17.93 37.65
C GLU A 244 24.21 -18.36 38.85
N LEU A 245 24.96 -19.48 38.78
CA LEU A 245 25.83 -19.93 39.84
C LEU A 245 26.90 -18.91 40.20
N LEU A 246 27.52 -18.28 39.21
CA LEU A 246 28.51 -17.22 39.41
C LEU A 246 27.90 -16.01 40.11
N ALA A 247 26.74 -15.56 39.68
CA ALA A 247 26.07 -14.41 40.28
C ALA A 247 25.66 -14.67 41.72
N TYR A 248 25.05 -15.83 42.01
CA TYR A 248 24.70 -16.22 43.40
C TYR A 248 25.95 -16.47 44.24
N GLY A 249 27.00 -17.03 43.68
CA GLY A 249 28.28 -17.24 44.35
C GLY A 249 28.91 -15.94 44.84
N ILE A 250 28.93 -14.92 43.98
CA ILE A 250 29.44 -13.58 44.35
C ILE A 250 28.59 -12.98 45.50
N ILE A 251 27.26 -13.08 45.41
CA ILE A 251 26.36 -12.54 46.43
C ILE A 251 26.64 -13.22 47.79
N ILE A 252 26.72 -14.56 47.83
CA ILE A 252 26.98 -15.33 49.04
C ILE A 252 28.36 -14.95 49.61
N LEU A 253 29.39 -14.81 48.77
CA LEU A 253 30.73 -14.44 49.21
C LEU A 253 30.74 -13.05 49.85
N VAL A 254 30.12 -12.06 49.22
CA VAL A 254 30.02 -10.70 49.79
C VAL A 254 29.32 -10.70 51.13
N TRP A 255 28.18 -11.39 51.25
CA TRP A 255 27.49 -11.51 52.54
C TRP A 255 28.29 -12.27 53.57
N GLY A 256 29.03 -13.32 53.19
CA GLY A 256 29.95 -14.04 54.05
C GLY A 256 31.02 -13.16 54.65
N VAL A 257 31.67 -12.32 53.83
CA VAL A 257 32.64 -11.33 54.27
C VAL A 257 32.06 -10.32 55.25
N ILE A 258 30.87 -9.78 54.94
CA ILE A 258 30.19 -8.82 55.85
C ILE A 258 29.88 -9.43 57.20
N ILE A 259 29.36 -10.66 57.24
CA ILE A 259 29.05 -11.38 58.44
C ILE A 259 30.34 -11.65 59.23
N TYR A 260 31.42 -12.11 58.54
CA TYR A 260 32.71 -12.35 59.16
C TYR A 260 33.27 -11.09 59.85
N LEU A 261 33.24 -9.94 59.12
CA LEU A 261 33.65 -8.65 59.68
C LEU A 261 32.81 -8.26 60.90
N GLY A 262 31.47 -8.49 60.85
CA GLY A 262 30.61 -8.26 62.01
C GLY A 262 31.04 -9.08 63.25
N PHE A 263 31.38 -10.35 63.08
CA PHE A 263 31.93 -11.20 64.17
C PHE A 263 33.29 -10.68 64.67
N GLN A 264 34.20 -10.25 63.78
CA GLN A 264 35.48 -9.68 64.16
C GLN A 264 35.33 -8.39 64.98
N ILE A 265 34.48 -7.50 64.57
CA ILE A 265 34.18 -6.25 65.30
C ILE A 265 33.61 -6.60 66.71
N ARG A 266 32.69 -7.56 66.79
CA ARG A 266 32.15 -7.99 68.08
C ARG A 266 33.19 -8.59 68.97
N ASN A 267 34.13 -9.38 68.45
CA ASN A 267 35.23 -9.92 69.23
C ASN A 267 36.21 -8.80 69.70
N ILE A 268 36.49 -7.82 68.90
CA ILE A 268 37.32 -6.68 69.33
C ILE A 268 36.67 -5.86 70.40
N ILE A 269 35.35 -5.63 70.32
CA ILE A 269 34.59 -4.91 71.36
C ILE A 269 34.63 -5.71 72.71
N LYS A 270 34.53 -7.04 72.63
CA LYS A 270 34.65 -7.89 73.88
C LYS A 270 36.01 -7.83 74.50
N LEU A 271 37.10 -7.84 73.73
CA LEU A 271 38.48 -7.75 74.16
C LEU A 271 38.89 -6.36 74.66
N GLY A 272 38.16 -5.33 74.31
CA GLY A 272 38.39 -3.98 74.81
C GLY A 272 37.54 -3.58 76.05
N LEU A 273 36.72 -4.47 76.51
CA LEU A 273 35.90 -4.32 77.75
C LEU A 273 36.45 -5.07 78.96
N ASP A 274 37.50 -5.86 78.76
CA ASP A 274 38.31 -6.43 79.83
C ASP A 274 39.58 -5.57 80.08
#